data_be534ce251b274cccf14db673627c34e
#
_entry.id   be534ce251b274cccf14db673627c34e
#
_cell.length_a   1.000
_cell.length_b   1.000
_cell.length_c   1.000
_cell.angle_alpha   90.00
_cell.angle_beta   90.00
_cell.angle_gamma   90.00
#
_symmetry.space_group_name_H-M   'P 1'
#
loop_
_entity.id
_entity.type
_entity.pdbx_description
1 polymer ?
#
loop_
_entity_poly.entity_id
_entity_poly.type
_entity_poly.pdbx_seq_one_letter_code
_entity_poly.pdbx_strand_id
1 'polypeptide(L)'
;MATALPGTMQVIELREPGGPENLYPATRSVPKVKPGQIVIRVAAAGINRPDVLQRQGLYKVPEDASDLLGLEVAGTVAAVGDGVTRWSIGDR
;
A
#
# COMPACT_ATOMS: atom_id res chain seq x y z
N MET A 1 -7.96 6.37 21.97
CA MET A 1 -8.33 4.97 21.73
C MET A 1 -8.03 4.60 20.29
N ALA A 2 -7.33 3.53 20.08
CA ALA A 2 -7.00 3.09 18.71
C ALA A 2 -8.26 2.57 18.02
N THR A 3 -8.49 3.01 16.78
CA THR A 3 -9.55 2.46 15.94
C THR A 3 -9.10 1.09 15.43
N ALA A 4 -9.94 0.08 15.57
CA ALA A 4 -9.65 -1.24 15.02
C ALA A 4 -9.55 -1.17 13.51
N LEU A 5 -8.51 -1.79 12.94
CA LEU A 5 -8.36 -1.90 11.50
C LEU A 5 -9.36 -2.93 10.95
N PRO A 6 -9.89 -2.71 9.74
CA PRO A 6 -10.67 -3.76 9.08
C PRO A 6 -9.78 -4.98 8.81
N GLY A 7 -10.39 -6.16 8.67
CA GLY A 7 -9.65 -7.38 8.39
C GLY A 7 -9.16 -7.47 6.96
N THR A 8 -9.86 -6.86 6.03
CA THR A 8 -9.54 -6.92 4.59
C THR A 8 -9.58 -5.55 3.96
N MET A 9 -8.95 -5.43 2.81
CA MET A 9 -8.90 -4.21 2.01
C MET A 9 -9.01 -4.54 0.54
N GLN A 10 -9.50 -3.59 -0.25
CA GLN A 10 -9.48 -3.71 -1.70
C GLN A 10 -8.15 -3.24 -2.25
N VAL A 11 -7.63 -3.98 -3.22
CA VAL A 11 -6.36 -3.69 -3.89
C VAL A 11 -6.50 -3.87 -5.38
N ILE A 12 -5.51 -3.41 -6.13
CA ILE A 12 -5.39 -3.72 -7.56
C ILE A 12 -4.21 -4.67 -7.70
N GLU A 13 -4.47 -5.86 -8.23
CA GLU A 13 -3.44 -6.88 -8.49
C GLU A 13 -3.11 -6.94 -9.96
N LEU A 14 -1.92 -7.43 -10.27
CA LEU A 14 -1.45 -7.66 -11.63
C LEU A 14 -1.47 -9.17 -11.89
N ARG A 15 -2.25 -9.60 -12.89
CA ARG A 15 -2.36 -11.02 -13.23
C ARG A 15 -1.03 -11.56 -13.76
N GLU A 16 -0.42 -10.80 -14.65
CA GLU A 16 0.90 -11.06 -15.21
C GLU A 16 1.46 -9.76 -15.77
N PRO A 17 2.78 -9.63 -15.91
CA PRO A 17 3.33 -8.42 -16.51
C PRO A 17 2.79 -8.19 -17.92
N GLY A 18 2.55 -6.93 -18.27
CA GLY A 18 2.05 -6.57 -19.58
C GLY A 18 1.23 -5.30 -19.57
N GLY A 19 0.15 -5.31 -20.34
CA GLY A 19 -0.71 -4.16 -20.53
C GLY A 19 -1.67 -3.91 -19.36
N PRO A 20 -2.39 -2.77 -19.38
CA PRO A 20 -3.31 -2.42 -18.29
C PRO A 20 -4.48 -3.39 -18.13
N GLU A 21 -4.80 -4.17 -19.15
CA GLU A 21 -5.85 -5.20 -19.08
C GLU A 21 -5.53 -6.31 -18.09
N ASN A 22 -4.28 -6.44 -17.66
CA ASN A 22 -3.86 -7.41 -16.65
C ASN A 22 -4.07 -6.93 -15.22
N LEU A 23 -4.46 -5.69 -15.03
CA LEU A 23 -4.82 -5.15 -13.73
C LEU A 23 -6.25 -5.53 -13.38
N TYR A 24 -6.49 -5.95 -12.14
CA TYR A 24 -7.83 -6.30 -11.69
C TYR A 24 -8.00 -6.02 -10.19
N PRO A 25 -9.22 -5.69 -9.74
CA PRO A 25 -9.48 -5.49 -8.33
C PRO A 25 -9.50 -6.83 -7.59
N ALA A 26 -8.94 -6.84 -6.39
CA ALA A 26 -8.88 -8.02 -5.55
C ALA A 26 -9.00 -7.61 -4.08
N THR A 27 -9.12 -8.60 -3.21
CA THR A 27 -9.20 -8.40 -1.76
C THR A 27 -8.00 -9.07 -1.12
N ARG A 28 -7.34 -8.35 -0.22
CA ARG A 28 -6.23 -8.88 0.60
C ARG A 28 -6.46 -8.54 2.05
N SER A 29 -5.76 -9.24 2.93
CA SER A 29 -5.71 -8.87 4.34
C SER A 29 -5.06 -7.50 4.51
N VAL A 30 -5.57 -6.71 5.45
CA VAL A 30 -4.93 -5.45 5.84
C VAL A 30 -3.57 -5.79 6.43
N PRO A 31 -2.48 -5.09 6.04
CA PRO A 31 -1.16 -5.40 6.56
C PRO A 31 -1.09 -5.14 8.07
N LYS A 32 -0.32 -5.97 8.77
CA LYS A 32 -0.02 -5.74 10.18
C LYS A 32 1.00 -4.62 10.28
N VAL A 33 0.79 -3.70 11.22
CA VAL A 33 1.76 -2.65 11.46
C VAL A 33 3.02 -3.26 12.08
N LYS A 34 4.18 -2.92 11.50
CA LYS A 34 5.48 -3.40 11.97
C LYS A 34 6.21 -2.29 12.72
N PRO A 35 7.21 -2.61 13.57
CA PRO A 35 8.01 -1.58 14.21
C PRO A 35 8.59 -0.60 13.19
N GLY A 36 8.56 0.69 13.51
CA GLY A 36 9.05 1.75 12.64
C GLY A 36 8.15 2.11 11.48
N GLN A 37 6.97 1.48 11.36
CA GLN A 37 6.05 1.69 10.26
C GLN A 37 4.72 2.26 10.73
N ILE A 38 3.96 2.80 9.79
CA ILE A 38 2.57 3.23 10.01
C ILE A 38 1.68 2.58 8.97
N VAL A 39 0.40 2.46 9.29
CA VAL A 39 -0.63 2.04 8.34
C VAL A 39 -1.49 3.26 8.03
N ILE A 40 -1.72 3.52 6.78
CA ILE A 40 -2.49 4.68 6.29
C ILE A 40 -3.82 4.20 5.71
N ARG A 41 -4.92 4.81 6.17
CA ARG A 41 -6.20 4.69 5.48
C ARG A 41 -6.13 5.58 4.26
N VAL A 42 -6.01 4.99 3.08
CA VAL A 42 -5.77 5.72 1.84
C VAL A 42 -7.05 6.44 1.39
N ALA A 43 -6.95 7.73 1.14
CA ALA A 43 -8.00 8.53 0.51
C ALA A 43 -7.75 8.69 -0.99
N ALA A 44 -6.48 8.76 -1.39
CA ALA A 44 -6.08 8.89 -2.79
C ALA A 44 -4.68 8.31 -2.97
N ALA A 45 -4.40 7.81 -4.17
CA ALA A 45 -3.09 7.28 -4.53
C ALA A 45 -2.66 7.90 -5.86
N GLY A 46 -1.38 8.24 -5.96
CA GLY A 46 -0.80 8.73 -7.19
C GLY A 46 -0.29 7.60 -8.07
N ILE A 47 -0.23 7.86 -9.36
CA ILE A 47 0.36 6.94 -10.33
C ILE A 47 1.66 7.56 -10.82
N ASN A 48 2.72 6.78 -10.80
CA ASN A 48 4.06 7.24 -11.15
C ASN A 48 4.69 6.32 -12.20
N ARG A 49 5.72 6.80 -12.86
CA ARG A 49 6.41 6.04 -13.91
C ARG A 49 6.88 4.65 -13.46
N PRO A 50 7.47 4.48 -12.26
CA PRO A 50 7.85 3.13 -11.79
C PRO A 50 6.67 2.16 -11.71
N ASP A 51 5.45 2.62 -11.44
CA ASP A 51 4.27 1.76 -11.41
C ASP A 51 3.99 1.18 -12.79
N VAL A 52 4.11 2.00 -13.82
CA VAL A 52 3.93 1.56 -15.21
C VAL A 52 5.02 0.56 -15.60
N LEU A 53 6.26 0.82 -15.22
CA LEU A 53 7.37 -0.09 -15.48
C LEU A 53 7.19 -1.43 -14.75
N GLN A 54 6.72 -1.40 -13.50
CA GLN A 54 6.44 -2.61 -12.73
C GLN A 54 5.33 -3.42 -13.39
N ARG A 55 4.26 -2.77 -13.84
CA ARG A 55 3.19 -3.43 -14.59
C ARG A 55 3.72 -4.14 -15.83
N GLN A 56 4.66 -3.52 -16.51
CA GLN A 56 5.28 -4.07 -17.74
C GLN A 56 6.32 -5.14 -17.45
N GLY A 57 6.70 -5.35 -16.18
CA GLY A 57 7.75 -6.29 -15.81
C GLY A 57 9.17 -5.75 -15.96
N LEU A 58 9.31 -4.43 -16.08
CA LEU A 58 10.60 -3.76 -16.32
C LEU A 58 11.17 -3.09 -15.07
N TYR A 59 10.50 -3.23 -13.93
CA TYR A 59 10.95 -2.65 -12.67
C TYR A 59 11.04 -3.76 -11.62
N LYS A 60 12.24 -3.96 -11.07
CA LYS A 60 12.45 -4.98 -10.05
C LYS A 60 12.02 -4.46 -8.69
N VAL A 61 11.03 -5.12 -8.09
CA VAL A 61 10.57 -4.79 -6.75
C VAL A 61 11.58 -5.30 -5.72
N PRO A 62 11.98 -4.49 -4.71
CA PRO A 62 12.82 -4.97 -3.62
C PRO A 62 12.17 -6.15 -2.88
N GLU A 63 12.99 -7.08 -2.37
CA GLU A 63 12.49 -8.30 -1.72
C GLU A 63 11.62 -8.03 -0.50
N ASP A 64 11.89 -6.94 0.23
CA ASP A 64 11.17 -6.56 1.43
C ASP A 64 9.95 -5.67 1.17
N ALA A 65 9.67 -5.37 -0.09
CA ALA A 65 8.53 -4.54 -0.49
C ALA A 65 7.35 -5.40 -0.94
N SER A 66 6.15 -4.81 -0.88
CA SER A 66 4.94 -5.44 -1.42
C SER A 66 5.05 -5.62 -2.93
N ASP A 67 4.42 -6.67 -3.44
CA ASP A 67 4.28 -6.89 -4.89
C ASP A 67 3.21 -6.00 -5.53
N LEU A 68 2.40 -5.32 -4.72
CA LEU A 68 1.38 -4.40 -5.23
C LEU A 68 2.03 -3.16 -5.84
N LEU A 69 1.40 -2.61 -6.87
CA LEU A 69 1.84 -1.37 -7.49
C LEU A 69 1.49 -0.18 -6.61
N GLY A 70 2.31 0.85 -6.70
CA GLY A 70 2.04 2.14 -6.06
C GLY A 70 3.15 2.55 -5.11
N LEU A 71 3.52 3.82 -5.17
CA LEU A 71 4.59 4.42 -4.38
C LEU A 71 4.12 5.68 -3.63
N GLU A 72 2.89 6.10 -3.84
CA GLU A 72 2.42 7.39 -3.36
C GLU A 72 0.97 7.28 -2.91
N VAL A 73 0.72 7.72 -1.68
CA VAL A 73 -0.62 7.77 -1.14
C VAL A 73 -0.82 9.04 -0.32
N ALA A 74 -2.07 9.43 -0.17
CA ALA A 74 -2.51 10.43 0.78
C ALA A 74 -3.69 9.87 1.57
N GLY A 75 -3.73 10.14 2.85
CA GLY A 75 -4.80 9.63 3.70
C GLY A 75 -4.58 9.98 5.15
N THR A 76 -5.10 9.12 6.02
CA THR A 76 -5.08 9.32 7.47
C THR A 76 -4.35 8.17 8.13
N VAL A 77 -3.49 8.46 9.10
CA VAL A 77 -2.77 7.43 9.86
C VAL A 77 -3.77 6.61 10.65
N ALA A 78 -3.81 5.31 10.41
CA ALA A 78 -4.76 4.39 11.03
C ALA A 78 -4.11 3.51 12.11
N ALA A 79 -2.81 3.27 12.02
CA ALA A 79 -2.06 2.53 13.02
C ALA A 79 -0.60 2.97 13.01
N VAL A 80 0.04 2.86 14.18
CA VAL A 80 1.42 3.27 14.39
C VAL A 80 2.17 2.11 15.04
N GLY A 81 3.31 1.74 14.45
CA GLY A 81 4.15 0.68 14.98
C GLY A 81 5.04 1.16 16.12
N ASP A 82 5.64 0.19 16.82
CA ASP A 82 6.53 0.47 17.93
C ASP A 82 7.69 1.37 17.47
N GLY A 83 8.08 2.30 18.32
CA GLY A 83 9.19 3.21 18.05
C GLY A 83 8.85 4.41 17.16
N VAL A 84 7.67 4.46 16.61
CA VAL A 84 7.24 5.61 15.81
C VAL A 84 6.76 6.72 16.73
N THR A 85 7.43 7.86 16.70
CA THR A 85 7.09 9.02 17.52
C THR A 85 6.64 10.23 16.70
N ARG A 86 6.94 10.21 15.40
CA ARG A 86 6.67 11.32 14.48
C ARG A 86 5.20 11.41 14.08
N TRP A 87 4.47 10.30 14.11
CA TRP A 87 3.10 10.21 13.64
C TRP A 87 2.17 9.71 14.74
N SER A 88 0.94 10.17 14.69
CA SER A 88 -0.13 9.72 15.60
C SER A 88 -1.36 9.32 14.79
N ILE A 89 -2.16 8.40 15.33
CA ILE A 89 -3.41 8.00 14.70
C ILE A 89 -4.27 9.23 14.48
N GLY A 90 -4.80 9.40 13.27
CA GLY A 90 -5.60 10.53 12.86
C GLY A 90 -4.84 11.62 12.11
N ASP A 91 -3.52 11.57 12.08
CA ASP A 91 -2.71 12.51 11.30
C ASP A 91 -2.95 12.31 9.80
N ARG A 92 -2.84 13.40 9.07
CA ARG A 92 -2.93 13.39 7.61
C ARG A 92 -1.58 13.51 6.96
#